data_a47f43a3b93ea185846495e941288626
#
_entry.id   a47f43a3b93ea185846495e941288626
#
_cell.length_a   1.000
_cell.length_b   1.000
_cell.length_c   1.000
_cell.angle_alpha   90.00
_cell.angle_beta   90.00
_cell.angle_gamma   90.00
#
_symmetry.space_group_name_H-M   'P 1'
#
loop_
_entity.id
_entity.type
_entity.pdbx_description
1 polymer ?
#
loop_
_entity_poly.entity_id
_entity_poly.type
_entity_poly.pdbx_seq_one_letter_code
_entity_poly.pdbx_strand_id
1 'polypeptide(L)'
;TPWLRVVGIGDRGLDGLSKEARELISTAEIVIGGKRHLSLMPKTAQEHIVWPSPISILLNKLTEFRGTKTCVLATGDPMCYGIGASLCKAFPIKEMIILPSPSALSLACARMGWPHQDVELVTLHGRPLAILRGYLQPLAKIVVLSNDENSPREVAELLTEQGFGNSQITVLEHMGGSSERRIEGIARSWNEKPGASFNTIAIEIFSSPETVLMTRHPGLEDD
;
A
#
# COMPACT_ATOMS: atom_id res chain seq x y z
N THR A 1 -21.51 -16.53 13.92
CA THR A 1 -20.54 -16.79 12.83
C THR A 1 -20.20 -15.46 12.20
N PRO A 2 -18.91 -15.15 11.97
CA PRO A 2 -18.51 -13.93 11.29
C PRO A 2 -19.21 -13.82 9.92
N TRP A 3 -19.79 -12.67 9.66
CA TRP A 3 -20.51 -12.38 8.41
C TRP A 3 -19.67 -11.54 7.44
N LEU A 4 -18.77 -10.69 7.97
CA LEU A 4 -17.91 -9.81 7.20
C LEU A 4 -16.54 -10.44 7.00
N ARG A 5 -16.17 -10.68 5.76
CA ARG A 5 -14.91 -11.27 5.36
C ARG A 5 -14.08 -10.22 4.66
N VAL A 6 -12.84 -10.02 5.08
CA VAL A 6 -11.93 -9.03 4.49
C VAL A 6 -10.74 -9.80 3.93
N VAL A 7 -10.65 -9.88 2.61
CA VAL A 7 -9.65 -10.70 1.93
C VAL A 7 -8.69 -9.81 1.16
N GLY A 8 -7.42 -9.95 1.52
CA GLY A 8 -6.33 -9.33 0.77
C GLY A 8 -6.12 -10.00 -0.59
N ILE A 9 -5.99 -9.22 -1.65
CA ILE A 9 -5.76 -9.71 -3.00
C ILE A 9 -4.62 -8.93 -3.67
N GLY A 10 -3.68 -9.66 -4.26
CA GLY A 10 -2.58 -9.10 -5.03
C GLY A 10 -2.89 -8.99 -6.52
N ASP A 11 -1.90 -8.62 -7.32
CA ASP A 11 -2.05 -8.41 -8.77
C ASP A 11 -2.23 -9.72 -9.56
N ARG A 12 -1.94 -10.87 -8.93
CA ARG A 12 -2.24 -12.21 -9.50
C ARG A 12 -3.72 -12.61 -9.39
N GLY A 13 -4.55 -11.77 -8.79
CA GLY A 13 -5.96 -12.07 -8.60
C GLY A 13 -6.18 -13.36 -7.80
N LEU A 14 -7.17 -14.17 -8.21
CA LEU A 14 -7.50 -15.42 -7.54
C LEU A 14 -6.37 -16.45 -7.53
N ASP A 15 -5.50 -16.46 -8.55
CA ASP A 15 -4.40 -17.42 -8.65
C ASP A 15 -3.33 -17.21 -7.56
N GLY A 16 -3.25 -16.01 -7.02
CA GLY A 16 -2.35 -15.68 -5.91
C GLY A 16 -2.91 -15.97 -4.51
N LEU A 17 -4.17 -16.42 -4.41
CA LEU A 17 -4.85 -16.63 -3.15
C LEU A 17 -4.71 -18.06 -2.62
N SER A 18 -4.68 -18.18 -1.28
CA SER A 18 -4.82 -19.46 -0.60
C SER A 18 -6.19 -20.11 -0.89
N LYS A 19 -6.29 -21.43 -0.67
CA LYS A 19 -7.57 -22.14 -0.77
C LYS A 19 -8.64 -21.51 0.13
N GLU A 20 -8.28 -21.18 1.36
CA GLU A 20 -9.18 -20.53 2.32
C GLU A 20 -9.69 -19.18 1.82
N ALA A 21 -8.79 -18.33 1.30
CA ALA A 21 -9.19 -17.03 0.76
C ALA A 21 -10.17 -17.17 -0.41
N ARG A 22 -9.91 -18.11 -1.33
CA ARG A 22 -10.81 -18.41 -2.45
C ARG A 22 -12.17 -18.91 -1.97
N GLU A 23 -12.21 -19.75 -0.93
CA GLU A 23 -13.44 -20.26 -0.35
C GLU A 23 -14.26 -19.14 0.31
N LEU A 24 -13.61 -18.22 1.04
CA LEU A 24 -14.28 -17.06 1.64
C LEU A 24 -14.92 -16.18 0.56
N ILE A 25 -14.25 -15.97 -0.57
CA ILE A 25 -14.80 -15.22 -1.70
C ILE A 25 -15.93 -15.99 -2.37
N SER A 26 -15.71 -17.25 -2.75
CA SER A 26 -16.69 -18.02 -3.53
C SER A 26 -17.99 -18.31 -2.80
N THR A 27 -17.96 -18.37 -1.48
CA THR A 27 -19.14 -18.59 -0.63
C THR A 27 -19.77 -17.29 -0.12
N ALA A 28 -19.27 -16.12 -0.54
CA ALA A 28 -19.91 -14.84 -0.26
C ALA A 28 -21.13 -14.64 -1.15
N GLU A 29 -22.13 -13.97 -0.63
CA GLU A 29 -23.34 -13.55 -1.38
C GLU A 29 -23.07 -12.18 -2.04
N ILE A 30 -22.32 -11.32 -1.35
CA ILE A 30 -21.94 -9.99 -1.79
C ILE A 30 -20.42 -9.89 -1.81
N VAL A 31 -19.84 -9.40 -2.92
CA VAL A 31 -18.42 -9.10 -3.04
C VAL A 31 -18.24 -7.60 -3.29
N ILE A 32 -17.49 -6.94 -2.43
CA ILE A 32 -17.25 -5.50 -2.48
C ILE A 32 -15.78 -5.25 -2.73
N GLY A 33 -15.45 -4.37 -3.68
CA GLY A 33 -14.05 -4.05 -3.98
C GLY A 33 -13.90 -2.82 -4.87
N GLY A 34 -12.69 -2.34 -5.02
CA GLY A 34 -12.36 -1.36 -6.04
C GLY A 34 -12.57 -1.94 -7.45
N LYS A 35 -12.69 -1.08 -8.46
CA LYS A 35 -12.86 -1.52 -9.87
C LYS A 35 -11.82 -2.55 -10.29
N ARG A 36 -10.54 -2.34 -9.92
CA ARG A 36 -9.44 -3.27 -10.20
C ARG A 36 -9.66 -4.64 -9.54
N HIS A 37 -10.06 -4.67 -8.26
CA HIS A 37 -10.31 -5.93 -7.56
C HIS A 37 -11.44 -6.73 -8.21
N LEU A 38 -12.55 -6.07 -8.52
CA LEU A 38 -13.71 -6.72 -9.13
C LEU A 38 -13.41 -7.19 -10.57
N SER A 39 -12.51 -6.51 -11.31
CA SER A 39 -12.11 -6.97 -12.64
C SER A 39 -11.28 -8.27 -12.62
N LEU A 40 -10.70 -8.61 -11.47
CA LEU A 40 -9.97 -9.86 -11.25
C LEU A 40 -10.90 -11.02 -10.86
N MET A 41 -12.19 -10.72 -10.59
CA MET A 41 -13.17 -11.73 -10.20
C MET A 41 -13.87 -12.33 -11.43
N PRO A 42 -14.18 -13.64 -11.40
CA PRO A 42 -15.00 -14.24 -12.43
C PRO A 42 -16.43 -13.67 -12.39
N LYS A 43 -17.10 -13.68 -13.53
CA LYS A 43 -18.54 -13.38 -13.58
C LYS A 43 -19.29 -14.53 -12.93
N THR A 44 -19.86 -14.26 -11.76
CA THR A 44 -20.64 -15.23 -10.96
C THR A 44 -22.04 -14.67 -10.71
N ALA A 45 -22.90 -15.46 -10.05
CA ALA A 45 -24.20 -15.00 -9.60
C ALA A 45 -24.13 -14.07 -8.36
N GLN A 46 -22.94 -13.83 -7.81
CA GLN A 46 -22.73 -12.98 -6.64
C GLN A 46 -23.00 -11.51 -6.99
N GLU A 47 -23.55 -10.76 -6.05
CA GLU A 47 -23.66 -9.31 -6.19
C GLU A 47 -22.27 -8.67 -6.05
N HIS A 48 -21.85 -7.92 -7.08
CA HIS A 48 -20.59 -7.19 -7.07
C HIS A 48 -20.86 -5.70 -6.86
N ILE A 49 -20.30 -5.13 -5.79
CA ILE A 49 -20.45 -3.71 -5.44
C ILE A 49 -19.11 -3.02 -5.53
N VAL A 50 -19.03 -1.99 -6.38
CA VAL A 50 -17.85 -1.12 -6.43
C VAL A 50 -17.82 -0.24 -5.17
N TRP A 51 -16.66 -0.08 -4.53
CA TRP A 51 -16.48 0.80 -3.39
C TRP A 51 -16.92 2.22 -3.73
N PRO A 52 -17.84 2.78 -2.94
CA PRO A 52 -18.18 4.18 -3.08
C PRO A 52 -17.05 5.08 -2.57
N SER A 53 -17.00 6.29 -3.06
CA SER A 53 -16.16 7.36 -2.52
C SER A 53 -17.08 8.46 -1.99
N PRO A 54 -16.90 8.92 -0.76
CA PRO A 54 -15.91 8.49 0.23
C PRO A 54 -16.24 7.14 0.88
N ILE A 55 -15.24 6.53 1.53
CA ILE A 55 -15.35 5.20 2.16
C ILE A 55 -16.42 5.12 3.27
N SER A 56 -16.74 6.24 3.90
CA SER A 56 -17.79 6.33 4.92
C SER A 56 -19.16 5.85 4.42
N ILE A 57 -19.45 6.05 3.13
CA ILE A 57 -20.68 5.56 2.49
C ILE A 57 -20.72 4.03 2.52
N LEU A 58 -19.56 3.37 2.27
CA LEU A 58 -19.47 1.91 2.35
C LEU A 58 -19.70 1.42 3.78
N LEU A 59 -19.09 2.07 4.78
CA LEU A 59 -19.22 1.66 6.18
C LEU A 59 -20.70 1.70 6.62
N ASN A 60 -21.44 2.73 6.21
CA ASN A 60 -22.89 2.82 6.48
C ASN A 60 -23.64 1.68 5.78
N LYS A 61 -23.38 1.46 4.48
CA LYS A 61 -24.03 0.41 3.70
C LYS A 61 -23.76 -1.00 4.23
N LEU A 62 -22.55 -1.25 4.74
CA LEU A 62 -22.19 -2.54 5.33
C LEU A 62 -23.04 -2.90 6.55
N THR A 63 -23.56 -1.92 7.29
CA THR A 63 -24.46 -2.21 8.41
C THR A 63 -25.76 -2.89 7.98
N GLU A 64 -26.23 -2.59 6.75
CA GLU A 64 -27.44 -3.18 6.15
C GLU A 64 -27.23 -4.65 5.78
N PHE A 65 -25.98 -5.04 5.50
CA PHE A 65 -25.60 -6.41 5.11
C PHE A 65 -25.30 -7.32 6.30
N ARG A 66 -25.47 -6.83 7.54
CA ARG A 66 -25.17 -7.63 8.73
C ARG A 66 -25.99 -8.92 8.73
N GLY A 67 -25.30 -10.06 8.85
CA GLY A 67 -25.90 -11.41 8.73
C GLY A 67 -25.81 -12.03 7.32
N THR A 68 -25.56 -11.24 6.29
CA THR A 68 -25.31 -11.72 4.92
C THR A 68 -23.80 -11.96 4.74
N LYS A 69 -23.41 -13.07 4.13
CA LYS A 69 -21.99 -13.38 3.88
C LYS A 69 -21.39 -12.38 2.88
N THR A 70 -20.79 -11.34 3.41
CA THR A 70 -20.22 -10.24 2.64
C THR A 70 -18.69 -10.33 2.63
N CYS A 71 -18.07 -10.30 1.44
CA CYS A 71 -16.63 -10.29 1.26
C CYS A 71 -16.16 -8.92 0.74
N VAL A 72 -15.26 -8.28 1.48
CA VAL A 72 -14.59 -7.04 1.08
C VAL A 72 -13.18 -7.37 0.61
N LEU A 73 -12.87 -7.03 -0.64
CA LEU A 73 -11.55 -7.22 -1.23
C LEU A 73 -10.67 -6.00 -0.94
N ALA A 74 -9.45 -6.24 -0.49
CA ALA A 74 -8.45 -5.23 -0.19
C ALA A 74 -7.14 -5.51 -0.93
N THR A 75 -6.37 -4.48 -1.26
CA THR A 75 -5.04 -4.67 -1.86
C THR A 75 -4.07 -5.23 -0.82
N GLY A 76 -3.43 -6.37 -1.12
CA GLY A 76 -2.39 -6.95 -0.28
C GLY A 76 -2.86 -7.25 1.14
N ASP A 77 -2.27 -6.60 2.12
CA ASP A 77 -2.68 -6.73 3.53
C ASP A 77 -3.73 -5.68 3.89
N PRO A 78 -4.97 -6.08 4.24
CA PRO A 78 -6.03 -5.16 4.65
C PRO A 78 -5.67 -4.26 5.84
N MET A 79 -4.73 -4.69 6.69
CA MET A 79 -4.31 -3.96 7.89
C MET A 79 -3.13 -3.00 7.62
N CYS A 80 -2.45 -3.14 6.48
CA CYS A 80 -1.32 -2.29 6.11
C CYS A 80 -1.81 -1.08 5.29
N TYR A 81 -2.18 0.02 5.95
CA TYR A 81 -2.81 1.21 5.35
C TYR A 81 -4.06 0.89 4.49
N GLY A 82 -4.69 -0.23 4.77
CA GLY A 82 -5.84 -0.75 4.02
C GLY A 82 -7.17 -0.53 4.74
N ILE A 83 -8.23 -0.97 4.06
CA ILE A 83 -9.62 -0.84 4.53
C ILE A 83 -9.87 -1.56 5.86
N GLY A 84 -9.09 -2.61 6.17
CA GLY A 84 -9.24 -3.39 7.39
C GLY A 84 -9.19 -2.53 8.64
N ALA A 85 -8.29 -1.54 8.69
CA ALA A 85 -8.21 -0.60 9.81
C ALA A 85 -9.50 0.22 10.02
N SER A 86 -10.15 0.64 8.92
CA SER A 86 -11.43 1.37 8.99
C SER A 86 -12.58 0.45 9.40
N LEU A 87 -12.60 -0.78 8.90
CA LEU A 87 -13.60 -1.78 9.26
C LEU A 87 -13.51 -2.18 10.73
N CYS A 88 -12.29 -2.36 11.27
CA CYS A 88 -12.09 -2.66 12.70
C CYS A 88 -12.54 -1.53 13.64
N LYS A 89 -12.58 -0.28 13.16
CA LYS A 89 -13.17 0.83 13.93
C LYS A 89 -14.70 0.83 13.91
N ALA A 90 -15.30 0.31 12.83
CA ALA A 90 -16.73 0.34 12.62
C ALA A 90 -17.45 -0.93 13.12
N PHE A 91 -16.78 -2.08 13.10
CA PHE A 91 -17.37 -3.36 13.43
C PHE A 91 -16.52 -4.14 14.44
N PRO A 92 -17.15 -4.90 15.37
CA PRO A 92 -16.44 -5.77 16.29
C PRO A 92 -15.66 -6.85 15.56
N ILE A 93 -14.42 -7.12 15.98
CA ILE A 93 -13.56 -8.13 15.36
C ILE A 93 -14.18 -9.53 15.35
N LYS A 94 -15.01 -9.85 16.34
CA LYS A 94 -15.75 -11.14 16.41
C LYS A 94 -16.74 -11.35 15.28
N GLU A 95 -17.12 -10.28 14.56
CA GLU A 95 -18.02 -10.34 13.40
C GLU A 95 -17.27 -10.48 12.08
N MET A 96 -15.94 -10.42 12.12
CA MET A 96 -15.07 -10.39 10.93
C MET A 96 -14.13 -11.60 10.85
N ILE A 97 -13.77 -11.93 9.62
CA ILE A 97 -12.58 -12.73 9.27
C ILE A 97 -11.71 -11.85 8.40
N ILE A 98 -10.47 -11.60 8.82
CA ILE A 98 -9.51 -10.84 8.03
C ILE A 98 -8.40 -11.78 7.59
N LEU A 99 -8.25 -11.93 6.26
CA LEU A 99 -7.25 -12.80 5.66
C LEU A 99 -6.31 -11.97 4.78
N PRO A 100 -5.09 -11.67 5.25
CA PRO A 100 -4.15 -10.87 4.49
C PRO A 100 -3.48 -11.67 3.36
N SER A 101 -3.11 -10.96 2.31
CA SER A 101 -2.06 -11.36 1.36
C SER A 101 -0.80 -10.55 1.64
N PRO A 102 0.35 -10.88 1.03
CA PRO A 102 1.56 -10.08 1.20
C PRO A 102 1.30 -8.60 0.90
N SER A 103 1.71 -7.72 1.83
CA SER A 103 1.61 -6.28 1.66
C SER A 103 2.60 -5.77 0.60
N ALA A 104 2.41 -4.54 0.12
CA ALA A 104 3.39 -3.89 -0.74
C ALA A 104 4.76 -3.77 -0.04
N LEU A 105 4.79 -3.56 1.29
CA LEU A 105 6.02 -3.60 2.08
C LEU A 105 6.70 -4.96 1.99
N SER A 106 5.96 -6.05 2.23
CA SER A 106 6.52 -7.41 2.18
C SER A 106 7.09 -7.74 0.81
N LEU A 107 6.37 -7.37 -0.25
CA LEU A 107 6.84 -7.59 -1.61
C LEU A 107 8.06 -6.74 -1.95
N ALA A 108 8.06 -5.45 -1.59
CA ALA A 108 9.19 -4.56 -1.81
C ALA A 108 10.43 -5.03 -1.05
N CYS A 109 10.31 -5.38 0.22
CA CYS A 109 11.40 -5.94 1.03
C CYS A 109 12.00 -7.19 0.39
N ALA A 110 11.16 -8.10 -0.11
CA ALA A 110 11.62 -9.31 -0.81
C ALA A 110 12.36 -8.98 -2.11
N ARG A 111 11.93 -7.97 -2.89
CA ARG A 111 12.60 -7.51 -4.13
C ARG A 111 13.92 -6.80 -3.87
N MET A 112 13.99 -6.07 -2.75
CA MET A 112 15.17 -5.29 -2.37
C MET A 112 16.17 -6.10 -1.53
N GLY A 113 15.79 -7.27 -1.00
CA GLY A 113 16.60 -8.03 -0.05
C GLY A 113 16.73 -7.31 1.31
N TRP A 114 15.71 -6.54 1.71
CA TRP A 114 15.71 -5.78 2.96
C TRP A 114 14.88 -6.49 4.02
N PRO A 115 15.43 -6.74 5.22
CA PRO A 115 14.63 -7.18 6.36
C PRO A 115 13.60 -6.12 6.76
N HIS A 116 12.38 -6.52 7.11
CA HIS A 116 11.29 -5.60 7.46
C HIS A 116 11.65 -4.65 8.63
N GLN A 117 12.40 -5.15 9.61
CA GLN A 117 12.81 -4.38 10.79
C GLN A 117 13.78 -3.23 10.48
N ASP A 118 14.41 -3.26 9.30
CA ASP A 118 15.38 -2.25 8.87
C ASP A 118 14.76 -1.20 7.93
N VAL A 119 13.42 -1.26 7.74
CA VAL A 119 12.72 -0.47 6.73
C VAL A 119 11.63 0.39 7.36
N GLU A 120 11.65 1.66 7.02
CA GLU A 120 10.54 2.57 7.33
C GLU A 120 9.48 2.50 6.25
N LEU A 121 8.20 2.40 6.65
CA LEU A 121 7.07 2.41 5.73
C LEU A 121 6.33 3.74 5.79
N VAL A 122 6.25 4.42 4.66
CA VAL A 122 5.54 5.68 4.49
C VAL A 122 4.47 5.54 3.42
N THR A 123 3.30 6.11 3.65
CA THR A 123 2.26 6.18 2.61
C THR A 123 2.02 7.63 2.19
N LEU A 124 1.97 7.84 0.88
CA LEU A 124 1.52 9.10 0.27
C LEU A 124 0.02 9.07 -0.07
N HIS A 125 -0.62 7.91 0.05
CA HIS A 125 -2.04 7.78 -0.26
C HIS A 125 -2.89 8.62 0.70
N GLY A 126 -3.48 9.69 0.17
CA GLY A 126 -4.24 10.66 0.95
C GLY A 126 -3.42 11.48 1.95
N ARG A 127 -2.10 11.56 1.79
CA ARG A 127 -1.19 12.32 2.64
C ARG A 127 -0.25 13.20 1.81
N PRO A 128 0.18 14.35 2.37
CA PRO A 128 1.11 15.23 1.66
C PRO A 128 2.50 14.60 1.55
N LEU A 129 3.19 14.85 0.45
CA LEU A 129 4.56 14.40 0.19
C LEU A 129 5.53 14.83 1.31
N ALA A 130 5.30 15.99 1.91
CA ALA A 130 6.12 16.54 2.98
C ALA A 130 6.31 15.61 4.20
N ILE A 131 5.41 14.63 4.39
CA ILE A 131 5.54 13.64 5.48
C ILE A 131 6.86 12.85 5.37
N LEU A 132 7.38 12.67 4.15
CA LEU A 132 8.62 11.94 3.90
C LEU A 132 9.83 12.59 4.57
N ARG A 133 9.81 13.93 4.75
CA ARG A 133 10.92 14.68 5.38
C ARG A 133 11.29 14.13 6.76
N GLY A 134 10.31 13.69 7.56
CA GLY A 134 10.56 13.13 8.90
C GLY A 134 11.29 11.77 8.90
N TYR A 135 11.48 11.16 7.74
CA TYR A 135 12.13 9.85 7.59
C TYR A 135 13.50 9.92 6.91
N LEU A 136 13.91 11.12 6.45
CA LEU A 136 15.16 11.33 5.73
C LEU A 136 16.34 11.32 6.70
N GLN A 137 16.94 10.16 6.88
CA GLN A 137 18.17 9.95 7.68
C GLN A 137 19.19 9.21 6.83
N PRO A 138 20.49 9.52 6.94
CA PRO A 138 21.53 8.81 6.21
C PRO A 138 21.44 7.30 6.41
N LEU A 139 21.57 6.53 5.33
CA LEU A 139 21.49 5.06 5.28
C LEU A 139 20.09 4.48 5.64
N ALA A 140 19.10 5.32 5.84
CA ALA A 140 17.73 4.83 6.02
C ALA A 140 17.23 4.11 4.76
N LYS A 141 16.50 3.03 4.97
CA LYS A 141 15.76 2.31 3.93
C LYS A 141 14.28 2.61 4.10
N ILE A 142 13.68 3.18 3.07
CA ILE A 142 12.29 3.63 3.12
C ILE A 142 11.51 2.96 1.99
N VAL A 143 10.37 2.40 2.33
CA VAL A 143 9.37 1.96 1.35
C VAL A 143 8.21 2.95 1.37
N VAL A 144 7.92 3.54 0.22
CA VAL A 144 6.87 4.53 0.03
C VAL A 144 5.73 3.93 -0.79
N LEU A 145 4.53 3.92 -0.23
CA LEU A 145 3.32 3.59 -0.98
C LEU A 145 2.90 4.84 -1.76
N SER A 146 3.00 4.76 -3.07
CA SER A 146 2.76 5.87 -4.00
C SER A 146 1.29 6.26 -4.05
N ASN A 147 1.05 7.54 -4.34
CA ASN A 147 -0.29 8.03 -4.63
C ASN A 147 -0.69 7.74 -6.10
N ASP A 148 0.25 7.94 -7.03
CA ASP A 148 0.04 7.79 -8.47
C ASP A 148 1.36 7.60 -9.23
N GLU A 149 1.31 7.67 -10.57
CA GLU A 149 2.45 7.55 -11.47
C GLU A 149 3.46 8.70 -11.40
N ASN A 150 3.11 9.85 -10.81
CA ASN A 150 4.01 11.00 -10.65
C ASN A 150 4.81 10.93 -9.35
N SER A 151 4.36 10.16 -8.38
CA SER A 151 4.99 10.05 -7.06
C SER A 151 6.49 9.77 -7.10
N PRO A 152 7.03 8.92 -8.01
CA PRO A 152 8.48 8.69 -8.08
C PRO A 152 9.27 9.97 -8.41
N ARG A 153 8.77 10.80 -9.34
CA ARG A 153 9.40 12.06 -9.71
C ARG A 153 9.34 13.07 -8.56
N GLU A 154 8.17 13.22 -7.95
CA GLU A 154 7.97 14.12 -6.82
C GLU A 154 8.85 13.76 -5.62
N VAL A 155 9.02 12.46 -5.35
CA VAL A 155 9.94 11.95 -4.32
C VAL A 155 11.39 12.29 -4.68
N ALA A 156 11.80 12.10 -5.93
CA ALA A 156 13.16 12.41 -6.38
C ALA A 156 13.49 13.91 -6.27
N GLU A 157 12.53 14.76 -6.64
CA GLU A 157 12.62 16.22 -6.49
C GLU A 157 12.77 16.60 -5.01
N LEU A 158 11.90 16.08 -4.12
CA LEU A 158 11.98 16.33 -2.68
C LEU A 158 13.33 15.89 -2.08
N LEU A 159 13.80 14.69 -2.42
CA LEU A 159 15.09 14.19 -1.95
C LEU A 159 16.24 15.13 -2.37
N THR A 160 16.20 15.59 -3.60
CA THR A 160 17.22 16.51 -4.15
C THR A 160 17.20 17.86 -3.43
N GLU A 161 16.01 18.45 -3.25
CA GLU A 161 15.82 19.71 -2.51
C GLU A 161 16.27 19.63 -1.05
N GLN A 162 16.12 18.47 -0.42
CA GLN A 162 16.51 18.27 0.97
C GLN A 162 17.98 17.84 1.16
N GLY A 163 18.80 17.84 0.09
CA GLY A 163 20.23 17.47 0.16
C GLY A 163 20.48 15.97 0.07
N PHE A 164 19.49 15.16 -0.24
CA PHE A 164 19.60 13.70 -0.40
C PHE A 164 19.58 13.26 -1.87
N GLY A 165 19.98 14.13 -2.77
CA GLY A 165 19.95 13.88 -4.22
C GLY A 165 20.80 12.69 -4.69
N ASN A 166 21.73 12.18 -3.86
CA ASN A 166 22.52 10.98 -4.12
C ASN A 166 21.77 9.67 -3.81
N SER A 167 20.59 9.76 -3.20
CA SER A 167 19.80 8.59 -2.81
C SER A 167 19.41 7.74 -4.00
N GLN A 168 19.41 6.42 -3.81
CA GLN A 168 18.95 5.47 -4.81
C GLN A 168 17.44 5.31 -4.70
N ILE A 169 16.77 5.36 -5.84
CA ILE A 169 15.34 5.14 -5.98
C ILE A 169 15.11 3.89 -6.82
N THR A 170 14.29 2.98 -6.33
CA THR A 170 13.80 1.83 -7.07
C THR A 170 12.28 1.88 -7.09
N VAL A 171 11.68 2.02 -8.26
CA VAL A 171 10.24 1.93 -8.46
C VAL A 171 9.86 0.51 -8.83
N LEU A 172 8.94 -0.05 -8.06
CA LEU A 172 8.43 -1.41 -8.19
C LEU A 172 6.97 -1.34 -8.61
N GLU A 173 6.71 -1.66 -9.87
CA GLU A 173 5.36 -1.63 -10.46
C GLU A 173 4.77 -3.02 -10.50
N HIS A 174 3.46 -3.14 -10.27
CA HIS A 174 2.67 -4.36 -10.40
C HIS A 174 3.28 -5.58 -9.72
N MET A 175 3.90 -5.38 -8.54
CA MET A 175 4.59 -6.45 -7.82
C MET A 175 3.70 -7.70 -7.63
N GLY A 176 4.27 -8.85 -8.00
CA GLY A 176 3.59 -10.15 -7.96
C GLY A 176 2.72 -10.46 -9.17
N GLY A 177 2.47 -9.49 -10.06
CA GLY A 177 1.68 -9.67 -11.29
C GLY A 177 2.53 -10.01 -12.50
N SER A 178 1.88 -10.30 -13.63
CA SER A 178 2.55 -10.56 -14.92
C SER A 178 3.20 -9.32 -15.54
N SER A 179 2.77 -8.13 -15.11
CA SER A 179 3.31 -6.84 -15.56
C SER A 179 4.32 -6.25 -14.59
N GLU A 180 4.86 -7.07 -13.67
CA GLU A 180 5.85 -6.62 -12.69
C GLU A 180 7.06 -6.00 -13.40
N ARG A 181 7.42 -4.78 -13.00
CA ARG A 181 8.56 -4.04 -13.56
C ARG A 181 9.34 -3.35 -12.46
N ARG A 182 10.66 -3.26 -12.63
CA ARG A 182 11.59 -2.55 -11.76
C ARG A 182 12.30 -1.46 -12.53
N ILE A 183 12.33 -0.24 -11.99
CA ILE A 183 13.01 0.93 -12.55
C ILE A 183 13.91 1.49 -11.48
N GLU A 184 15.17 1.75 -11.80
CA GLU A 184 16.17 2.24 -10.84
C GLU A 184 16.80 3.54 -11.31
N GLY A 185 17.15 4.39 -10.37
CA GLY A 185 17.86 5.64 -10.66
C GLY A 185 18.34 6.35 -9.39
N ILE A 186 19.03 7.45 -9.59
CA ILE A 186 19.50 8.34 -8.52
C ILE A 186 18.60 9.58 -8.51
N ALA A 187 18.20 10.04 -7.31
CA ALA A 187 17.22 11.11 -7.14
C ALA A 187 17.55 12.36 -7.96
N ARG A 188 18.77 12.90 -7.85
CA ARG A 188 19.19 14.14 -8.56
C ARG A 188 19.20 14.04 -10.09
N SER A 189 19.24 12.84 -10.62
CA SER A 189 19.26 12.58 -12.07
C SER A 189 18.03 11.79 -12.53
N TRP A 190 16.99 11.75 -11.72
CA TRP A 190 15.76 11.06 -12.06
C TRP A 190 15.07 11.76 -13.24
N ASN A 191 15.01 11.09 -14.37
CA ASN A 191 14.39 11.58 -15.60
C ASN A 191 13.43 10.56 -16.22
N GLU A 192 13.08 9.52 -15.47
CA GLU A 192 12.16 8.49 -15.94
C GLU A 192 10.77 9.08 -16.20
N LYS A 193 10.17 8.64 -17.29
CA LYS A 193 8.78 8.99 -17.60
C LYS A 193 7.84 8.38 -16.58
N PRO A 194 6.67 9.01 -16.32
CA PRO A 194 5.64 8.40 -15.52
C PRO A 194 5.34 6.97 -15.99
N GLY A 195 5.34 6.05 -15.05
CA GLY A 195 5.08 4.64 -15.30
C GLY A 195 3.66 4.24 -14.92
N ALA A 196 3.51 3.09 -14.26
CA ALA A 196 2.21 2.65 -13.75
C ALA A 196 1.81 3.42 -12.49
N SER A 197 0.52 3.75 -12.36
CA SER A 197 -0.02 4.34 -11.12
C SER A 197 0.02 3.36 -9.95
N PHE A 198 0.00 2.06 -10.23
CA PHE A 198 0.15 1.01 -9.22
C PHE A 198 1.63 0.68 -9.02
N ASN A 199 2.28 1.48 -8.18
CA ASN A 199 3.70 1.36 -7.90
C ASN A 199 4.01 1.57 -6.42
N THR A 200 5.20 1.12 -6.02
CA THR A 200 5.80 1.29 -4.70
C THR A 200 7.23 1.74 -4.90
N ILE A 201 7.70 2.70 -4.10
CA ILE A 201 9.04 3.26 -4.24
C ILE A 201 9.89 2.75 -3.07
N ALA A 202 11.01 2.10 -3.36
CA ALA A 202 12.04 1.77 -2.38
C ALA A 202 13.18 2.78 -2.50
N ILE A 203 13.60 3.34 -1.37
CA ILE A 203 14.62 4.39 -1.32
C ILE A 203 15.71 3.98 -0.36
N GLU A 204 16.95 4.04 -0.78
CA GLU A 204 18.12 4.00 0.09
C GLU A 204 18.73 5.40 0.18
N ILE A 205 18.72 5.98 1.38
CA ILE A 205 19.02 7.39 1.60
C ILE A 205 20.53 7.61 1.69
N PHE A 206 21.06 8.45 0.83
CA PHE A 206 22.44 8.91 0.86
C PHE A 206 22.47 10.44 0.97
N SER A 207 23.10 10.92 2.06
CA SER A 207 23.32 12.35 2.28
C SER A 207 24.50 12.88 1.44
N SER A 208 24.49 14.19 1.19
CA SER A 208 25.67 14.93 0.76
C SER A 208 26.35 15.56 1.98
N PRO A 209 27.60 16.02 1.88
CA PRO A 209 28.27 16.74 2.96
C PRO A 209 27.53 18.00 3.44
N GLU A 210 26.66 18.54 2.61
CA GLU A 210 25.91 19.79 2.84
C GLU A 210 24.49 19.52 3.40
N THR A 211 24.14 18.25 3.65
CA THR A 211 22.81 17.89 4.08
C THR A 211 22.55 18.34 5.52
N VAL A 212 21.51 19.16 5.71
CA VAL A 212 21.01 19.51 7.05
C VAL A 212 20.05 18.42 7.51
N LEU A 213 20.42 17.71 8.57
CA LEU A 213 19.58 16.65 9.14
C LEU A 213 18.50 17.25 10.05
N MET A 214 17.27 16.83 9.85
CA MET A 214 16.18 17.10 10.78
C MET A 214 16.22 16.06 11.91
N THR A 215 16.20 16.50 13.16
CA THR A 215 16.09 15.60 14.30
C THR A 215 14.68 15.00 14.35
N ARG A 216 14.60 13.68 14.58
CA ARG A 216 13.32 12.96 14.73
C ARG A 216 12.61 13.25 16.04
N HIS A 217 13.31 13.73 17.03
CA HIS A 217 12.77 14.08 18.33
C HIS A 217 12.79 15.59 18.46
N PRO A 218 11.74 16.23 19.03
CA PRO A 218 11.82 17.62 19.45
C PRO A 218 12.98 17.69 20.44
N GLY A 219 14.12 18.18 19.93
CA GLY A 219 15.40 18.12 20.64
C GLY A 219 15.40 19.02 21.86
N LEU A 220 16.11 18.60 22.88
CA LEU A 220 16.81 19.50 23.76
C LEU A 220 17.80 20.29 22.89
N GLU A 221 17.84 21.61 23.08
CA GLU A 221 18.89 22.44 22.50
C GLU A 221 20.23 21.86 22.92
N ASP A 222 21.12 21.65 21.98
CA ASP A 222 22.49 21.25 22.26
C ASP A 222 23.16 22.44 22.97
N ASP A 223 23.56 22.26 24.25
CA ASP A 223 24.33 23.21 25.04
C ASP A 223 25.77 23.40 24.46
#